data_b9a5634f071570bd4937b72ad142df2d
#
_entry.id   b9a5634f071570bd4937b72ad142df2d
#
_cell.length_a   1.000
_cell.length_b   1.000
_cell.length_c   1.000
_cell.angle_alpha   90.00
_cell.angle_beta   90.00
_cell.angle_gamma   90.00
#
_symmetry.space_group_name_H-M   'P 1'
#
loop_
_entity.id
_entity.type
_entity.pdbx_description
1 polymer ?
#
loop_
_entity_poly.entity_id
_entity_poly.type
_entity_poly.pdbx_seq_one_letter_code
_entity_poly.pdbx_strand_id
1 'polypeptide(L)'
;MNPEIEKRRTFAIVSHPDAGKTTITEKFLWYGNVIREAGHVRAKANKSYTVSDWMKIEQQRGISVSSSVLNFPFEGCMFNLVDTPGHQDFCEDTYRALTAVDAALVLIDSVNGVEKQTIRLMNVCRMRHTPIITFINKMDLDGRHVL
;
A
#
# COMPACT_ATOMS: atom_id res chain seq x y z
N MET A 1 4.34 -29.52 6.50
CA MET A 1 4.26 -28.38 5.58
C MET A 1 5.67 -27.89 5.32
N ASN A 2 5.99 -27.32 4.16
CA ASN A 2 7.37 -26.85 3.90
C ASN A 2 7.65 -25.63 4.79
N PRO A 3 8.71 -25.63 5.62
CA PRO A 3 9.02 -24.52 6.53
C PRO A 3 9.26 -23.18 5.84
N GLU A 4 9.63 -23.20 4.58
CA GLU A 4 9.75 -22.00 3.73
C GLU A 4 8.40 -21.34 3.46
N ILE A 5 7.32 -22.12 3.30
CA ILE A 5 5.98 -21.62 3.07
C ILE A 5 5.41 -21.00 4.35
N GLU A 6 5.68 -21.63 5.50
CA GLU A 6 5.21 -21.16 6.80
C GLU A 6 5.78 -19.79 7.21
N LYS A 7 6.92 -19.40 6.65
CA LYS A 7 7.56 -18.11 6.89
C LYS A 7 7.10 -17.00 5.93
N ARG A 8 6.29 -17.31 4.92
CA ARG A 8 5.81 -16.29 3.98
C ARG A 8 4.55 -15.61 4.50
N ARG A 9 4.48 -14.31 4.30
CA ARG A 9 3.33 -13.45 4.64
C ARG A 9 3.05 -12.55 3.45
N THR A 10 1.86 -12.68 2.87
CA THR A 10 1.48 -11.90 1.71
C THR A 10 0.35 -10.94 2.09
N PHE A 11 0.54 -9.66 1.86
CA PHE A 11 -0.47 -8.65 2.15
C PHE A 11 -0.54 -7.59 1.07
N ALA A 12 -1.73 -7.02 0.87
CA ALA A 12 -1.93 -5.90 -0.03
C ALA A 12 -2.08 -4.60 0.74
N ILE A 13 -1.56 -3.50 0.21
CA ILE A 13 -1.90 -2.16 0.67
C ILE A 13 -2.97 -1.60 -0.23
N VAL A 14 -4.08 -1.20 0.36
CA VAL A 14 -5.21 -0.56 -0.32
C VAL A 14 -5.54 0.77 0.32
N SER A 15 -5.84 1.76 -0.48
CA SER A 15 -6.13 3.11 0.01
C SER A 15 -6.92 3.92 -1.00
N HIS A 16 -7.50 5.01 -0.51
CA HIS A 16 -7.86 6.15 -1.35
C HIS A 16 -6.59 6.79 -1.99
N PRO A 17 -6.67 7.40 -3.18
CA PRO A 17 -5.58 8.20 -3.73
C PRO A 17 -5.06 9.22 -2.73
N ASP A 18 -3.78 9.51 -2.76
CA ASP A 18 -3.09 10.49 -1.91
C ASP A 18 -3.11 10.21 -0.39
N ALA A 19 -3.62 9.06 0.06
CA ALA A 19 -3.57 8.66 1.46
C ALA A 19 -2.14 8.36 1.97
N GLY A 20 -1.14 8.34 1.07
CA GLY A 20 0.26 8.09 1.39
C GLY A 20 0.70 6.63 1.21
N LYS A 21 0.01 5.87 0.34
CA LYS A 21 0.31 4.46 0.08
C LYS A 21 1.77 4.25 -0.35
N THR A 22 2.23 4.97 -1.36
CA THR A 22 3.61 4.87 -1.84
C THR A 22 4.63 5.19 -0.72
N THR A 23 4.33 6.18 0.11
CA THR A 23 5.20 6.54 1.25
C THR A 23 5.32 5.40 2.27
N ILE A 24 4.22 4.72 2.60
CA ILE A 24 4.26 3.61 3.56
C ILE A 24 4.92 2.37 2.94
N THR A 25 4.71 2.11 1.65
CA THR A 25 5.41 1.06 0.89
C THR A 25 6.92 1.24 0.96
N GLU A 26 7.41 2.45 0.71
CA GLU A 26 8.84 2.79 0.83
C GLU A 26 9.36 2.59 2.25
N LYS A 27 8.57 2.91 3.27
CA LYS A 27 8.96 2.68 4.66
C LYS A 27 9.08 1.20 4.99
N PHE A 28 8.18 0.34 4.50
CA PHE A 28 8.32 -1.11 4.67
C PHE A 28 9.59 -1.64 4.01
N LEU A 29 9.90 -1.20 2.80
CA LEU A 29 11.13 -1.60 2.10
C LEU A 29 12.38 -1.12 2.85
N TRP A 30 12.34 0.07 3.43
CA TRP A 30 13.42 0.61 4.23
C TRP A 30 13.61 -0.18 5.53
N TYR A 31 12.55 -0.50 6.26
CA TYR A 31 12.63 -1.35 7.46
C TYR A 31 13.08 -2.78 7.13
N GLY A 32 12.72 -3.29 5.95
CA GLY A 32 13.20 -4.57 5.43
C GLY A 32 14.62 -4.54 4.89
N ASN A 33 15.33 -3.40 4.99
CA ASN A 33 16.69 -3.20 4.45
C ASN A 33 16.83 -3.47 2.93
N VAL A 34 15.73 -3.33 2.18
CA VAL A 34 15.75 -3.49 0.71
C VAL A 34 16.22 -2.20 0.05
N ILE A 35 15.86 -1.05 0.61
CA ILE A 35 16.31 0.26 0.16
C ILE A 35 17.05 0.99 1.29
N ARG A 36 18.02 1.82 0.93
CA ARG A 36 18.83 2.58 1.90
C ARG A 36 18.15 3.85 2.40
N GLU A 37 17.33 4.46 1.56
CA GLU A 37 16.60 5.67 1.86
C GLU A 37 15.17 5.55 1.34
N ALA A 38 14.18 5.95 2.13
CA ALA A 38 12.80 6.04 1.67
C ALA A 38 12.58 7.40 0.98
N GLY A 39 12.03 7.38 -0.23
CA GLY A 39 11.69 8.58 -0.97
C GLY A 39 10.50 9.34 -0.39
N HIS A 40 10.42 10.63 -0.67
CA HIS A 40 9.23 11.45 -0.41
C HIS A 40 8.52 11.76 -1.72
N VAL A 41 7.25 11.36 -1.82
CA VAL A 41 6.39 11.77 -2.94
C VAL A 41 5.98 13.22 -2.71
N ARG A 42 6.83 14.16 -3.08
CA ARG A 42 6.44 15.56 -3.23
C ARG A 42 6.63 15.97 -4.68
N ALA A 43 5.53 16.33 -5.31
CA ALA A 43 5.53 17.01 -6.59
C ALA A 43 6.21 18.37 -6.47
N LYS A 44 7.54 18.41 -6.54
CA LYS A 44 8.32 19.57 -6.96
C LYS A 44 9.75 19.18 -7.31
N ALA A 45 10.09 19.51 -8.53
CA ALA A 45 11.39 19.56 -9.20
C ALA A 45 12.64 19.22 -8.34
N ASN A 46 13.28 18.14 -8.68
CA ASN A 46 14.49 17.51 -8.16
C ASN A 46 14.28 16.45 -7.07
N LYS A 47 14.10 15.27 -7.59
CA LYS A 47 13.70 14.04 -7.49
C LYS A 47 14.47 12.87 -7.10
N SER A 48 14.16 12.05 -6.11
CA SER A 48 14.25 10.62 -6.29
C SER A 48 12.83 10.09 -6.47
N TYR A 49 12.58 9.36 -7.53
CA TYR A 49 11.35 8.61 -7.72
C TYR A 49 11.31 7.48 -6.71
N THR A 50 10.11 7.11 -6.29
CA THR A 50 9.91 5.99 -5.38
C THR A 50 10.21 4.67 -6.09
N VAL A 51 10.72 3.68 -5.36
CA VAL A 51 11.10 2.37 -5.93
C VAL A 51 9.87 1.60 -6.43
N SER A 52 8.69 1.87 -5.87
CA SER A 52 7.43 1.26 -6.29
C SER A 52 6.91 1.80 -7.62
N ASP A 53 7.27 3.03 -8.01
CA ASP A 53 6.80 3.70 -9.23
C ASP A 53 7.84 3.55 -10.36
N TRP A 54 8.01 2.33 -10.86
CA TRP A 54 9.04 2.00 -11.85
C TRP A 54 8.63 2.28 -13.32
N MET A 55 7.34 2.40 -13.61
CA MET A 55 6.87 2.75 -14.95
C MET A 55 7.00 4.25 -15.23
N LYS A 56 7.43 4.63 -16.44
CA LYS A 56 7.52 6.04 -16.84
C LYS A 56 6.21 6.80 -16.69
N ILE A 57 5.08 6.14 -16.91
CA ILE A 57 3.75 6.76 -16.81
C ILE A 57 3.37 7.02 -15.34
N GLU A 58 3.79 6.16 -14.42
CA GLU A 58 3.61 6.31 -12.97
C GLU A 58 4.45 7.49 -12.47
N GLN A 59 5.70 7.58 -12.90
CA GLN A 59 6.60 8.70 -12.58
C GLN A 59 6.09 10.05 -13.08
N GLN A 60 5.48 10.08 -14.28
CA GLN A 60 4.92 11.31 -14.85
C GLN A 60 3.65 11.77 -14.16
N ARG A 61 2.81 10.85 -13.72
CA ARG A 61 1.52 11.15 -13.09
C ARG A 61 1.57 11.19 -11.56
N GLY A 62 2.64 10.63 -10.96
CA GLY A 62 2.78 10.50 -9.51
C GLY A 62 1.76 9.54 -8.89
N ILE A 63 1.23 8.58 -9.68
CA ILE A 63 0.27 7.57 -9.27
C ILE A 63 0.68 6.20 -9.79
N SER A 64 0.47 5.16 -8.96
CA SER A 64 0.66 3.77 -9.38
C SER A 64 -0.46 3.35 -10.34
N VAL A 65 -0.09 2.77 -11.47
CA VAL A 65 -1.02 2.36 -12.54
C VAL A 65 -1.26 0.85 -12.52
N SER A 66 -0.26 0.07 -12.10
CA SER A 66 -0.34 -1.39 -12.02
C SER A 66 0.01 -1.89 -10.63
N SER A 67 -0.50 -3.09 -10.28
CA SER A 67 -0.08 -3.77 -9.05
C SER A 67 1.35 -4.28 -9.19
N SER A 68 2.17 -4.03 -8.18
CA SER A 68 3.54 -4.55 -8.09
C SER A 68 3.69 -5.44 -6.86
N VAL A 69 4.56 -6.46 -6.94
CA VAL A 69 4.88 -7.33 -5.81
C VAL A 69 6.30 -7.03 -5.35
N LEU A 70 6.43 -6.59 -4.13
CA LEU A 70 7.68 -6.23 -3.49
C LEU A 70 7.96 -7.20 -2.35
N ASN A 71 9.17 -7.73 -2.29
CA ASN A 71 9.54 -8.73 -1.29
C ASN A 71 10.58 -8.15 -0.34
N PHE A 72 10.42 -8.40 0.96
CA PHE A 72 11.41 -8.02 1.94
C PHE A 72 11.44 -9.00 3.14
N PRO A 73 12.62 -9.28 3.69
CA PRO A 73 12.76 -10.06 4.91
C PRO A 73 12.53 -9.17 6.13
N PHE A 74 11.82 -9.68 7.12
CA PHE A 74 11.67 -9.02 8.41
C PHE A 74 11.37 -10.05 9.51
N GLU A 75 12.10 -10.00 10.63
CA GLU A 75 11.95 -10.89 11.80
C GLU A 75 11.83 -12.39 11.45
N GLY A 76 12.66 -12.87 10.53
CA GLY A 76 12.70 -14.27 10.13
C GLY A 76 11.56 -14.72 9.21
N CYS A 77 10.69 -13.81 8.80
CA CYS A 77 9.66 -14.02 7.78
C CYS A 77 10.03 -13.35 6.46
N MET A 78 9.50 -13.88 5.37
CA MET A 78 9.54 -13.24 4.05
C MET A 78 8.17 -12.60 3.78
N PHE A 79 8.14 -11.29 3.72
CA PHE A 79 6.95 -10.53 3.39
C PHE A 79 6.87 -10.31 1.89
N ASN A 80 5.69 -10.55 1.33
CA ASN A 80 5.33 -10.21 -0.04
C ASN A 80 4.27 -9.11 0.04
N LEU A 81 4.67 -7.90 -0.28
CA LEU A 81 3.80 -6.74 -0.32
C LEU A 81 3.26 -6.57 -1.73
N VAL A 82 1.94 -6.63 -1.87
CA VAL A 82 1.25 -6.31 -3.12
C VAL A 82 0.83 -4.86 -3.06
N ASP A 83 1.57 -4.00 -3.75
CA ASP A 83 1.25 -2.59 -3.88
C ASP A 83 0.20 -2.43 -5.00
N THR A 84 -1.00 -1.97 -4.65
CA THR A 84 -2.11 -1.86 -5.58
C THR A 84 -2.29 -0.41 -6.05
N PRO A 85 -2.78 -0.18 -7.29
CA PRO A 85 -3.14 1.17 -7.71
C PRO A 85 -4.21 1.77 -6.80
N GLY A 86 -3.99 3.01 -6.32
CA GLY A 86 -4.95 3.72 -5.47
C GLY A 86 -6.07 4.42 -6.25
N HIS A 87 -5.92 4.59 -7.58
CA HIS A 87 -6.86 5.33 -8.40
C HIS A 87 -8.12 4.52 -8.74
N GLN A 88 -9.28 5.19 -8.82
CA GLN A 88 -10.57 4.53 -9.05
C GLN A 88 -10.63 3.76 -10.38
N ASP A 89 -9.90 4.22 -11.39
CA ASP A 89 -9.86 3.61 -12.72
C ASP A 89 -9.22 2.21 -12.75
N PHE A 90 -8.48 1.84 -11.69
CA PHE A 90 -7.76 0.57 -11.59
C PHE A 90 -8.35 -0.38 -10.53
N CYS A 91 -9.63 -0.23 -10.22
CA CYS A 91 -10.30 -1.04 -9.19
C CYS A 91 -10.24 -2.55 -9.47
N GLU A 92 -10.27 -2.97 -10.74
CA GLU A 92 -10.27 -4.38 -11.09
C GLU A 92 -8.97 -5.07 -10.70
N ASP A 93 -7.83 -4.43 -10.93
CA ASP A 93 -6.52 -4.95 -10.52
C ASP A 93 -6.39 -5.04 -9.00
N THR A 94 -6.93 -4.05 -8.29
CA THR A 94 -7.01 -4.09 -6.82
C THR A 94 -7.86 -5.28 -6.34
N TYR A 95 -9.00 -5.54 -6.98
CA TYR A 95 -9.84 -6.67 -6.63
C TYR A 95 -9.18 -8.00 -6.90
N ARG A 96 -8.46 -8.13 -8.02
CA ARG A 96 -7.65 -9.32 -8.32
C ARG A 96 -6.53 -9.51 -7.30
N ALA A 97 -5.79 -8.46 -6.96
CA ALA A 97 -4.74 -8.50 -5.96
C ALA A 97 -5.25 -9.00 -4.60
N LEU A 98 -6.41 -8.51 -4.16
CA LEU A 98 -7.04 -8.93 -2.90
C LEU A 98 -7.47 -10.40 -2.88
N THR A 99 -7.52 -11.11 -4.01
CA THR A 99 -7.76 -12.56 -4.04
C THR A 99 -6.54 -13.39 -3.70
N ALA A 100 -5.36 -12.81 -3.82
CA ALA A 100 -4.07 -13.52 -3.74
C ALA A 100 -3.30 -13.21 -2.45
N VAL A 101 -3.92 -12.54 -1.48
CA VAL A 101 -3.26 -12.10 -0.25
C VAL A 101 -3.88 -12.70 1.00
N ASP A 102 -3.06 -12.84 2.04
CA ASP A 102 -3.47 -13.35 3.35
C ASP A 102 -4.16 -12.27 4.21
N ALA A 103 -3.82 -10.99 3.97
CA ALA A 103 -4.38 -9.85 4.69
C ALA A 103 -4.36 -8.59 3.82
N ALA A 104 -5.18 -7.61 4.18
CA ALA A 104 -5.20 -6.28 3.58
C ALA A 104 -4.85 -5.21 4.61
N LEU A 105 -3.90 -4.33 4.28
CA LEU A 105 -3.62 -3.12 5.02
C LEU A 105 -4.42 -1.97 4.39
N VAL A 106 -5.46 -1.53 5.08
CA VAL A 106 -6.31 -0.41 4.66
C VAL A 106 -5.75 0.88 5.23
N LEU A 107 -5.27 1.74 4.35
CA LEU A 107 -4.68 3.02 4.71
C LEU A 107 -5.74 4.11 4.66
N ILE A 108 -5.90 4.83 5.76
CA ILE A 108 -6.84 5.95 5.91
C ILE A 108 -6.04 7.23 6.14
N ASP A 109 -6.40 8.28 5.44
CA ASP A 109 -5.90 9.63 5.66
C ASP A 109 -6.67 10.28 6.81
N SER A 110 -5.98 10.74 7.87
CA SER A 110 -6.64 11.39 9.03
C SER A 110 -7.33 12.70 8.66
N VAL A 111 -6.87 13.39 7.61
CA VAL A 111 -7.44 14.67 7.16
C VAL A 111 -8.79 14.45 6.46
N ASN A 112 -8.82 13.51 5.52
CA ASN A 112 -10.01 13.23 4.71
C ASN A 112 -10.95 12.21 5.38
N GLY A 113 -10.39 11.35 6.24
CA GLY A 113 -11.14 10.30 6.91
C GLY A 113 -11.49 9.13 5.98
N VAL A 114 -12.59 8.47 6.29
CA VAL A 114 -13.06 7.31 5.50
C VAL A 114 -13.81 7.79 4.27
N GLU A 115 -13.25 7.53 3.09
CA GLU A 115 -13.81 7.93 1.82
C GLU A 115 -14.58 6.81 1.13
N LYS A 116 -15.36 7.13 0.08
CA LYS A 116 -16.18 6.16 -0.66
C LYS A 116 -15.36 4.97 -1.20
N GLN A 117 -14.14 5.23 -1.67
CA GLN A 117 -13.25 4.19 -2.15
C GLN A 117 -12.79 3.26 -1.03
N THR A 118 -12.46 3.80 0.14
CA THR A 118 -12.11 3.01 1.33
C THR A 118 -13.25 2.07 1.72
N ILE A 119 -14.49 2.56 1.73
CA ILE A 119 -15.67 1.74 2.04
C ILE A 119 -15.83 0.60 1.03
N ARG A 120 -15.67 0.87 -0.28
CA ARG A 120 -15.75 -0.15 -1.32
C ARG A 120 -14.71 -1.25 -1.12
N LEU A 121 -13.46 -0.87 -0.88
CA LEU A 121 -12.36 -1.81 -0.66
C LEU A 121 -12.57 -2.65 0.61
N MET A 122 -13.03 -2.04 1.70
CA MET A 122 -13.38 -2.77 2.92
C MET A 122 -14.52 -3.78 2.68
N ASN A 123 -15.52 -3.43 1.89
CA ASN A 123 -16.61 -4.35 1.56
C ASN A 123 -16.10 -5.54 0.72
N VAL A 124 -15.17 -5.31 -0.19
CA VAL A 124 -14.52 -6.41 -0.95
C VAL A 124 -13.75 -7.34 -0.02
N CYS A 125 -12.95 -6.79 0.90
CA CYS A 125 -12.23 -7.59 1.89
C CYS A 125 -13.20 -8.41 2.76
N ARG A 126 -14.32 -7.82 3.21
CA ARG A 126 -15.35 -8.51 4.00
C ARG A 126 -16.01 -9.66 3.21
N MET A 127 -16.39 -9.43 1.97
CA MET A 127 -16.98 -10.47 1.11
C MET A 127 -16.05 -11.66 0.89
N ARG A 128 -14.74 -11.43 0.94
CA ARG A 128 -13.70 -12.44 0.75
C ARG A 128 -13.17 -13.02 2.04
N HIS A 129 -13.66 -12.57 3.19
CA HIS A 129 -13.14 -12.92 4.50
C HIS A 129 -11.63 -12.64 4.64
N THR A 130 -11.11 -11.66 3.90
CA THR A 130 -9.72 -11.23 4.00
C THR A 130 -9.55 -10.41 5.29
N PRO A 131 -8.65 -10.79 6.20
CA PRO A 131 -8.35 -10.01 7.40
C PRO A 131 -7.90 -8.59 7.05
N ILE A 132 -8.36 -7.61 7.84
CA ILE A 132 -8.08 -6.19 7.61
C ILE A 132 -7.27 -5.65 8.78
N ILE A 133 -6.17 -4.98 8.45
CA ILE A 133 -5.41 -4.12 9.37
C ILE A 133 -5.65 -2.69 8.92
N THR A 134 -6.09 -1.82 9.82
CA THR A 134 -6.30 -0.40 9.51
C THR A 134 -5.10 0.41 9.97
N PHE A 135 -4.57 1.24 9.08
CA PHE A 135 -3.49 2.18 9.37
C PHE A 135 -3.98 3.61 9.10
N ILE A 136 -3.90 4.46 10.11
CA ILE A 136 -4.28 5.88 9.99
C ILE A 136 -3.01 6.69 9.79
N ASN A 137 -2.92 7.36 8.64
CA ASN A 137 -1.77 8.14 8.22
C ASN A 137 -2.02 9.64 8.37
N LYS A 138 -0.96 10.44 8.28
CA LYS A 138 -0.97 11.91 8.35
C LYS A 138 -1.53 12.47 9.67
N MET A 139 -1.31 11.75 10.76
CA MET A 139 -1.74 12.18 12.11
C MET A 139 -1.04 13.44 12.61
N ASP A 140 0.00 13.88 11.91
CA ASP A 140 0.75 15.13 12.13
C ASP A 140 0.07 16.36 11.51
N LEU A 141 -0.96 16.17 10.72
CA LEU A 141 -1.73 17.24 10.10
C LEU A 141 -3.04 17.49 10.87
N ASP A 142 -3.57 18.70 10.76
CA ASP A 142 -4.90 19.03 11.29
C ASP A 142 -5.96 18.22 10.55
N GLY A 143 -6.42 17.15 11.18
CA GLY A 143 -7.33 16.19 10.63
C GLY A 143 -8.65 16.11 11.39
N ARG A 144 -9.54 15.24 10.93
CA ARG A 144 -10.75 14.88 11.66
C ARG A 144 -10.37 14.11 12.91
N HIS A 145 -11.09 14.32 14.00
CA HIS A 145 -10.95 13.51 15.20
C HIS A 145 -11.20 12.04 14.84
N VAL A 146 -10.23 11.18 15.17
CA VAL A 146 -10.22 9.75 14.79
C VAL A 146 -10.84 8.88 15.88
N LEU A 147 -11.19 9.52 17.00
CA LEU A 147 -11.85 8.91 18.16
C LEU A 147 -13.25 9.50 18.36
#